data_7eff923c7fb662637b2efc693a131206
#
_entry.id   7eff923c7fb662637b2efc693a131206
#
_cell.length_a   1.000
_cell.length_b   1.000
_cell.length_c   1.000
_cell.angle_alpha   90.00
_cell.angle_beta   90.00
_cell.angle_gamma   90.00
#
_symmetry.space_group_name_H-M   'P 1'
#
loop_
_entity.id
_entity.type
_entity.pdbx_description
1 polymer ?
#
loop_
_entity_poly.entity_id
_entity_poly.type
_entity_poly.pdbx_seq_one_letter_code
_entity_poly.pdbx_strand_id
1 'polypeptide(L)'
;MATEAAFTTQVPEKDQVTYFCLGIGKFLSLSLKFSNFIRMYWSWCDSLLHFPVNELNKNPVEGFSAGLIDDNDLYRWEVLIIGPPDTLYEGGVFKAHLTFPKDYPLRPPKMKFITEIWHPNVDKNGDVCISILHEPGEDKYGYEKPEERWLPIHTVETIMISVISMLADPNGDSPANVDAAKEWREDRNGEFKRKVARCVRKSQETAFE
;
A
#
# COMPACT_ATOMS: atom_id res chain seq x y z
N MET A 1 -4.00 5.01 53.75
CA MET A 1 -4.15 3.85 52.81
C MET A 1 -4.76 4.37 51.53
N ALA A 2 -3.94 4.64 50.53
CA ALA A 2 -4.38 5.10 49.25
C ALA A 2 -4.26 3.92 48.28
N THR A 3 -5.38 3.50 47.70
CA THR A 3 -5.47 2.44 46.70
C THR A 3 -5.08 2.99 45.36
N GLU A 4 -3.97 2.51 44.80
CA GLU A 4 -3.57 2.69 43.43
C GLU A 4 -4.58 2.02 42.50
N ALA A 5 -5.24 2.81 41.67
CA ALA A 5 -6.04 2.31 40.57
C ALA A 5 -5.11 2.08 39.35
N ALA A 6 -4.85 0.81 39.05
CA ALA A 6 -4.13 0.41 37.84
C ALA A 6 -4.96 0.77 36.61
N PHE A 7 -4.45 1.68 35.78
CA PHE A 7 -4.99 2.00 34.46
C PHE A 7 -4.55 0.90 33.48
N THR A 8 -5.39 -0.09 33.29
CA THR A 8 -5.22 -1.09 32.23
C THR A 8 -5.68 -0.44 30.91
N THR A 9 -4.72 -0.02 30.09
CA THR A 9 -4.99 0.35 28.70
C THR A 9 -5.33 -0.92 27.92
N GLN A 10 -6.62 -1.22 27.79
CA GLN A 10 -7.09 -2.20 26.82
C GLN A 10 -6.90 -1.62 25.41
N VAL A 11 -6.11 -2.30 24.57
CA VAL A 11 -6.01 -2.05 23.14
C VAL A 11 -7.38 -2.36 22.53
N PRO A 12 -8.00 -1.45 21.76
CA PRO A 12 -9.31 -1.72 21.18
C PRO A 12 -9.20 -2.80 20.10
N GLU A 13 -10.07 -3.78 20.19
CA GLU A 13 -10.26 -4.87 19.22
C GLU A 13 -10.60 -4.30 17.84
N LYS A 14 -10.18 -4.95 16.76
CA LYS A 14 -10.31 -4.48 15.36
C LYS A 14 -11.72 -3.96 14.99
N ASP A 15 -12.76 -4.49 15.60
CA ASP A 15 -14.15 -4.10 15.35
C ASP A 15 -14.53 -2.71 15.89
N GLN A 16 -13.82 -2.17 16.89
CA GLN A 16 -14.08 -0.83 17.42
C GLN A 16 -13.56 0.29 16.51
N VAL A 17 -12.54 0.01 15.69
CA VAL A 17 -11.97 1.00 14.76
C VAL A 17 -13.00 1.39 13.69
N THR A 18 -13.78 0.43 13.20
CA THR A 18 -14.82 0.65 12.17
C THR A 18 -15.95 1.55 12.69
N TYR A 19 -16.37 1.37 13.94
CA TYR A 19 -17.41 2.21 14.56
C TYR A 19 -16.93 3.62 14.86
N PHE A 20 -15.66 3.82 15.15
CA PHE A 20 -15.08 5.12 15.42
C PHE A 20 -15.00 5.98 14.14
N CYS A 21 -14.62 5.38 13.01
CA CYS A 21 -14.60 6.06 11.70
C CYS A 21 -16.00 6.50 11.24
N LEU A 22 -17.05 5.70 11.50
CA LEU A 22 -18.43 6.03 11.15
C LEU A 22 -19.06 7.08 12.08
N GLY A 23 -18.57 7.20 13.33
CA GLY A 23 -19.04 8.18 14.31
C GLY A 23 -18.57 9.63 14.05
N ILE A 24 -17.42 9.79 13.41
CA ILE A 24 -16.78 11.11 13.17
C ILE A 24 -17.61 11.98 12.22
N GLY A 25 -18.28 11.38 11.23
CA GLY A 25 -19.13 12.12 10.26
C GLY A 25 -20.35 12.85 10.87
N LYS A 26 -20.76 12.52 12.09
CA LYS A 26 -21.95 13.12 12.76
C LYS A 26 -21.62 14.19 13.82
N PHE A 27 -20.32 14.37 14.19
CA PHE A 27 -19.92 15.28 15.28
C PHE A 27 -19.39 16.65 14.82
N LEU A 28 -19.49 17.00 13.55
CA LEU A 28 -18.96 18.24 12.96
C LEU A 28 -19.71 19.53 13.29
N SER A 29 -20.59 19.57 14.30
CA SER A 29 -21.42 20.76 14.61
C SER A 29 -21.07 21.51 15.91
N LEU A 30 -19.95 21.23 16.60
CA LEU A 30 -19.58 21.92 17.85
C LEU A 30 -18.19 22.56 17.78
N SER A 31 -18.17 23.86 17.59
CA SER A 31 -17.05 24.69 17.16
C SER A 31 -15.97 25.05 18.20
N LEU A 32 -15.84 24.38 19.35
CA LEU A 32 -14.90 24.80 20.42
C LEU A 32 -13.92 23.73 20.92
N LYS A 33 -13.84 22.54 20.26
CA LYS A 33 -12.84 21.52 20.57
C LYS A 33 -12.02 21.10 19.35
N PHE A 34 -12.05 21.91 18.29
CA PHE A 34 -11.48 21.54 16.99
C PHE A 34 -9.95 21.38 17.02
N SER A 35 -9.22 22.25 17.74
CA SER A 35 -7.76 22.18 17.78
C SER A 35 -7.24 20.96 18.57
N ASN A 36 -7.90 20.60 19.67
CA ASN A 36 -7.54 19.42 20.44
C ASN A 36 -7.92 18.12 19.73
N PHE A 37 -9.05 18.14 19.01
CA PHE A 37 -9.52 16.99 18.22
C PHE A 37 -8.59 16.74 17.01
N ILE A 38 -8.20 17.79 16.29
CA ILE A 38 -7.23 17.71 15.20
C ILE A 38 -5.88 17.18 15.73
N ARG A 39 -5.40 17.69 16.86
CA ARG A 39 -4.14 17.25 17.47
C ARG A 39 -4.20 15.79 17.92
N MET A 40 -5.35 15.33 18.45
CA MET A 40 -5.58 13.94 18.81
C MET A 40 -5.66 13.04 17.57
N TYR A 41 -6.32 13.51 16.50
CA TYR A 41 -6.41 12.81 15.23
C TYR A 41 -5.03 12.63 14.55
N TRP A 42 -4.21 13.69 14.52
CA TRP A 42 -2.83 13.63 14.01
C TRP A 42 -1.96 12.68 14.82
N SER A 43 -2.03 12.75 16.16
CA SER A 43 -1.32 11.81 17.03
C SER A 43 -1.76 10.37 16.83
N TRP A 44 -3.03 10.14 16.49
CA TRP A 44 -3.56 8.81 16.20
C TRP A 44 -3.12 8.31 14.82
N CYS A 45 -3.12 9.16 13.79
CA CYS A 45 -2.59 8.83 12.46
C CYS A 45 -1.09 8.50 12.52
N ASP A 46 -0.31 9.28 13.26
CA ASP A 46 1.12 8.99 13.47
C ASP A 46 1.32 7.64 14.18
N SER A 47 0.49 7.31 15.16
CA SER A 47 0.52 6.00 15.82
C SER A 47 0.14 4.86 14.87
N LEU A 48 -0.82 5.07 13.97
CA LEU A 48 -1.22 4.09 12.96
C LEU A 48 -0.11 3.81 11.93
N LEU A 49 0.77 4.76 11.66
CA LEU A 49 1.92 4.57 10.76
C LEU A 49 3.15 4.03 11.49
N HIS A 50 3.33 4.39 12.77
CA HIS A 50 4.48 3.93 13.55
C HIS A 50 4.38 2.46 13.97
N PHE A 51 3.17 1.99 14.28
CA PHE A 51 2.92 0.61 14.69
C PHE A 51 3.26 -0.41 13.59
N PRO A 52 2.81 -0.24 12.32
CA PRO A 52 3.13 -1.18 11.25
C PRO A 52 4.62 -1.30 10.92
N VAL A 53 5.40 -0.20 10.98
CA VAL A 53 6.87 -0.27 10.78
C VAL A 53 7.50 -1.22 11.79
N ASN A 54 7.15 -1.07 13.07
CA ASN A 54 7.68 -1.91 14.14
C ASN A 54 7.22 -3.37 14.02
N GLU A 55 5.98 -3.60 13.60
CA GLU A 55 5.44 -4.96 13.40
C GLU A 55 6.08 -5.66 12.22
N LEU A 56 6.24 -5.00 11.07
CA LEU A 56 6.91 -5.55 9.90
C LEU A 56 8.39 -5.86 10.16
N ASN A 57 9.06 -5.05 11.00
CA ASN A 57 10.44 -5.31 11.40
C ASN A 57 10.57 -6.50 12.36
N LYS A 58 9.55 -6.75 13.22
CA LYS A 58 9.54 -7.90 14.14
C LYS A 58 9.09 -9.20 13.46
N ASN A 59 8.15 -9.07 12.51
CA ASN A 59 7.55 -10.20 11.79
C ASN A 59 7.70 -9.95 10.29
N PRO A 60 8.91 -10.16 9.72
CA PRO A 60 9.12 -9.96 8.30
C PRO A 60 8.21 -10.87 7.49
N VAL A 61 7.48 -10.30 6.55
CA VAL A 61 6.63 -11.05 5.62
C VAL A 61 7.49 -11.49 4.45
N GLU A 62 7.31 -12.75 4.04
CA GLU A 62 8.04 -13.30 2.90
C GLU A 62 7.68 -12.54 1.62
N GLY A 63 8.72 -12.18 0.86
CA GLY A 63 8.58 -11.52 -0.44
C GLY A 63 8.66 -9.98 -0.41
N PHE A 64 8.67 -9.33 0.76
CA PHE A 64 8.92 -7.89 0.84
C PHE A 64 9.52 -7.45 2.18
N SER A 65 10.17 -6.28 2.16
CA SER A 65 10.53 -5.53 3.35
C SER A 65 10.12 -4.07 3.17
N ALA A 66 9.85 -3.37 4.28
CA ALA A 66 9.46 -1.97 4.27
C ALA A 66 10.15 -1.21 5.40
N GLY A 67 10.52 0.04 5.12
CA GLY A 67 11.15 0.94 6.09
C GLY A 67 10.85 2.40 5.76
N LEU A 68 11.12 3.29 6.70
CA LEU A 68 11.02 4.73 6.46
C LEU A 68 12.16 5.20 5.56
N ILE A 69 11.88 6.11 4.64
CA ILE A 69 12.91 6.79 3.83
C ILE A 69 13.68 7.80 4.71
N ASP A 70 12.96 8.46 5.63
CA ASP A 70 13.49 9.43 6.59
C ASP A 70 12.79 9.17 7.94
N ASP A 71 13.54 8.99 9.01
CA ASP A 71 13.00 8.76 10.36
C ASP A 71 12.09 9.89 10.86
N ASN A 72 12.20 11.08 10.28
CA ASN A 72 11.36 12.24 10.59
C ASN A 72 10.09 12.33 9.72
N ASP A 73 9.95 11.49 8.71
CA ASP A 73 8.78 11.48 7.81
C ASP A 73 8.10 10.11 7.79
N LEU A 74 7.12 9.92 8.68
CA LEU A 74 6.33 8.70 8.78
C LEU A 74 5.42 8.44 7.56
N TYR A 75 5.27 9.42 6.67
CA TYR A 75 4.35 9.33 5.53
C TYR A 75 5.03 8.84 4.24
N ARG A 76 6.34 8.61 4.27
CA ARG A 76 7.10 8.14 3.11
C ARG A 76 7.93 6.91 3.44
N TRP A 77 7.56 5.81 2.83
CA TRP A 77 8.20 4.52 3.05
C TRP A 77 8.91 4.04 1.78
N GLU A 78 10.04 3.42 1.96
CA GLU A 78 10.67 2.58 0.93
C GLU A 78 10.26 1.14 1.15
N VAL A 79 9.84 0.48 0.08
CA VAL A 79 9.48 -0.93 0.07
C VAL A 79 10.37 -1.66 -0.93
N LEU A 80 10.94 -2.76 -0.49
CA LEU A 80 11.69 -3.68 -1.34
C LEU A 80 10.84 -4.92 -1.59
N ILE A 81 10.57 -5.21 -2.86
CA ILE A 81 9.73 -6.33 -3.29
C ILE A 81 10.60 -7.34 -4.02
N ILE A 82 10.55 -8.59 -3.56
CA ILE A 82 11.21 -9.70 -4.24
C ILE A 82 10.20 -10.29 -5.23
N GLY A 83 10.62 -10.43 -6.48
CA GLY A 83 9.78 -11.02 -7.52
C GLY A 83 9.32 -12.43 -7.12
N PRO A 84 7.99 -12.71 -7.13
CA PRO A 84 7.45 -13.97 -6.66
C PRO A 84 8.00 -15.18 -7.43
N PRO A 85 8.20 -16.32 -6.76
CA PRO A 85 8.61 -17.54 -7.43
C PRO A 85 7.55 -17.99 -8.47
N ASP A 86 7.98 -18.75 -9.45
CA ASP A 86 7.13 -19.24 -10.56
C ASP A 86 6.50 -18.14 -11.41
N THR A 87 7.01 -16.89 -11.34
CA THR A 87 6.59 -15.77 -12.18
C THR A 87 7.71 -15.31 -13.10
N LEU A 88 7.37 -14.48 -14.10
CA LEU A 88 8.38 -13.84 -14.96
C LEU A 88 9.28 -12.84 -14.21
N TYR A 89 8.87 -12.43 -13.01
CA TYR A 89 9.58 -11.48 -12.14
C TYR A 89 10.50 -12.17 -11.13
N GLU A 90 10.51 -13.50 -11.08
CA GLU A 90 11.30 -14.28 -10.13
C GLU A 90 12.75 -13.83 -10.10
N GLY A 91 13.28 -13.69 -8.87
CA GLY A 91 14.63 -13.23 -8.61
C GLY A 91 14.88 -11.75 -8.81
N GLY A 92 13.90 -10.98 -9.28
CA GLY A 92 13.97 -9.51 -9.32
C GLY A 92 13.89 -8.90 -7.93
N VAL A 93 14.54 -7.75 -7.74
CA VAL A 93 14.51 -6.96 -6.50
C VAL A 93 14.08 -5.55 -6.85
N PHE A 94 12.83 -5.22 -6.55
CA PHE A 94 12.22 -3.97 -6.99
C PHE A 94 12.02 -3.02 -5.81
N LYS A 95 12.62 -1.83 -5.88
CA LYS A 95 12.39 -0.74 -4.94
C LYS A 95 11.13 0.02 -5.33
N ALA A 96 10.30 0.33 -4.36
CA ALA A 96 9.11 1.17 -4.54
C ALA A 96 8.94 2.12 -3.36
N HIS A 97 8.30 3.24 -3.60
CA HIS A 97 7.91 4.19 -2.55
C HIS A 97 6.41 4.07 -2.30
N LEU A 98 6.05 4.03 -1.03
CA LEU A 98 4.68 4.11 -0.56
C LEU A 98 4.51 5.45 0.16
N THR A 99 3.63 6.30 -0.35
CA THR A 99 3.38 7.65 0.17
C THR A 99 1.98 7.75 0.73
N PHE A 100 1.88 7.99 2.03
CA PHE A 100 0.61 8.10 2.74
C PHE A 100 0.06 9.53 2.67
N PRO A 101 -1.25 9.70 2.43
CA PRO A 101 -1.89 11.00 2.49
C PRO A 101 -2.08 11.44 3.96
N LYS A 102 -2.27 12.74 4.18
CA LYS A 102 -2.46 13.29 5.53
C LYS A 102 -3.76 12.86 6.20
N ASP A 103 -4.72 12.45 5.44
CA ASP A 103 -6.02 11.92 5.88
C ASP A 103 -6.08 10.38 5.88
N TYR A 104 -4.92 9.71 5.82
CA TYR A 104 -4.83 8.27 6.06
C TYR A 104 -5.41 7.93 7.46
N PRO A 105 -6.20 6.86 7.64
CA PRO A 105 -6.52 5.80 6.68
C PRO A 105 -7.80 6.03 5.84
N LEU A 106 -8.37 7.24 5.83
CA LEU A 106 -9.59 7.52 5.07
C LEU A 106 -9.36 7.46 3.56
N ARG A 107 -8.13 7.80 3.13
CA ARG A 107 -7.70 7.72 1.74
C ARG A 107 -6.51 6.77 1.59
N PRO A 108 -6.40 6.09 0.43
CA PRO A 108 -5.33 5.16 0.17
C PRO A 108 -3.96 5.86 0.05
N PRO A 109 -2.87 5.15 0.37
CA PRO A 109 -1.55 5.60 -0.02
C PRO A 109 -1.35 5.45 -1.53
N LYS A 110 -0.35 6.17 -2.06
CA LYS A 110 0.12 6.03 -3.44
C LYS A 110 1.37 5.17 -3.44
N MET A 111 1.44 4.24 -4.39
CA MET A 111 2.61 3.40 -4.58
C MET A 111 3.25 3.66 -5.93
N LYS A 112 4.58 3.78 -5.92
CA LYS A 112 5.37 4.03 -7.13
C LYS A 112 6.63 3.18 -7.12
N PHE A 113 6.84 2.37 -8.16
CA PHE A 113 8.10 1.69 -8.40
C PHE A 113 9.19 2.71 -8.78
N ILE A 114 10.30 2.65 -8.08
CA ILE A 114 11.52 3.42 -8.39
C ILE A 114 12.40 2.61 -9.35
N THR A 115 12.47 1.30 -9.11
CA THR A 115 13.12 0.37 -10.04
C THR A 115 12.23 0.20 -11.28
N GLU A 116 12.84 0.28 -12.47
CA GLU A 116 12.14 0.06 -13.74
C GLU A 116 11.47 -1.33 -13.76
N ILE A 117 10.19 -1.36 -14.07
CA ILE A 117 9.41 -2.59 -14.18
C ILE A 117 8.52 -2.53 -15.44
N TRP A 118 8.34 -3.66 -16.11
CA TRP A 118 7.42 -3.80 -17.25
C TRP A 118 6.24 -4.64 -16.84
N HIS A 119 5.08 -4.00 -16.64
CA HIS A 119 3.89 -4.65 -16.09
C HIS A 119 2.60 -3.97 -16.58
N PRO A 120 1.51 -4.72 -16.90
CA PRO A 120 0.23 -4.15 -17.33
C PRO A 120 -0.37 -3.13 -16.35
N ASN A 121 -0.24 -3.35 -15.04
CA ASN A 121 -0.85 -2.51 -14.00
C ASN A 121 0.13 -1.49 -13.39
N VAL A 122 1.30 -1.28 -14.01
CA VAL A 122 2.25 -0.24 -13.63
C VAL A 122 2.50 0.65 -14.83
N ASP A 123 2.29 1.95 -14.66
CA ASP A 123 2.48 2.90 -15.76
C ASP A 123 3.97 3.12 -16.10
N LYS A 124 4.23 3.89 -17.15
CA LYS A 124 5.60 4.19 -17.62
C LYS A 124 6.42 5.02 -16.61
N ASN A 125 5.75 5.68 -15.64
CA ASN A 125 6.40 6.44 -14.58
C ASN A 125 6.63 5.61 -13.32
N GLY A 126 6.14 4.37 -13.28
CA GLY A 126 6.21 3.47 -12.14
C GLY A 126 5.00 3.52 -11.21
N ASP A 127 3.97 4.34 -11.51
CA ASP A 127 2.78 4.44 -10.66
C ASP A 127 1.94 3.17 -10.77
N VAL A 128 1.58 2.61 -9.59
CA VAL A 128 0.83 1.35 -9.49
C VAL A 128 -0.66 1.63 -9.52
N CYS A 129 -1.39 0.92 -10.38
CA CYS A 129 -2.83 1.01 -10.52
C CYS A 129 -3.46 -0.36 -10.18
N ILE A 130 -3.91 -0.50 -8.95
CA ILE A 130 -4.65 -1.67 -8.44
C ILE A 130 -5.81 -1.22 -7.57
N SER A 131 -6.88 -2.00 -7.52
CA SER A 131 -8.16 -1.61 -6.90
C SER A 131 -8.02 -1.17 -5.44
N ILE A 132 -7.22 -1.89 -4.63
CA ILE A 132 -6.98 -1.56 -3.22
C ILE A 132 -6.36 -0.16 -3.00
N LEU A 133 -5.73 0.43 -4.02
CA LEU A 133 -5.14 1.78 -3.97
C LEU A 133 -6.05 2.85 -4.60
N HIS A 134 -7.25 2.49 -5.04
CA HIS A 134 -8.22 3.45 -5.57
C HIS A 134 -9.08 4.05 -4.46
N GLU A 135 -9.43 5.33 -4.60
CA GLU A 135 -10.28 6.07 -3.66
C GLU A 135 -11.58 5.30 -3.36
N PRO A 136 -12.08 5.36 -2.10
CA PRO A 136 -13.35 4.73 -1.74
C PRO A 136 -14.52 5.26 -2.58
N GLY A 137 -15.52 4.42 -2.79
CA GLY A 137 -16.73 4.80 -3.51
C GLY A 137 -17.01 3.94 -4.74
N GLU A 138 -18.02 4.33 -5.50
CA GLU A 138 -18.40 3.63 -6.72
C GLU A 138 -17.47 3.97 -7.88
N ASP A 139 -17.12 2.96 -8.66
CA ASP A 139 -16.42 3.16 -9.91
C ASP A 139 -17.38 3.69 -10.99
N LYS A 140 -17.04 4.84 -11.59
CA LYS A 140 -17.85 5.47 -12.66
C LYS A 140 -18.02 4.57 -13.90
N TYR A 141 -17.11 3.63 -14.10
CA TYR A 141 -17.10 2.74 -15.25
C TYR A 141 -17.58 1.33 -14.93
N GLY A 142 -17.79 1.02 -13.62
CA GLY A 142 -18.32 -0.27 -13.16
C GLY A 142 -17.36 -1.46 -13.27
N TYR A 143 -16.05 -1.21 -13.41
CA TYR A 143 -15.03 -2.25 -13.47
C TYR A 143 -14.67 -2.81 -12.10
N GLU A 144 -14.86 -2.00 -11.04
CA GLU A 144 -14.47 -2.34 -9.68
C GLU A 144 -15.67 -2.23 -8.74
N LYS A 145 -15.81 -3.21 -7.86
CA LYS A 145 -16.80 -3.15 -6.79
C LYS A 145 -16.29 -2.26 -5.66
N PRO A 146 -17.19 -1.57 -4.90
CA PRO A 146 -16.77 -0.73 -3.79
C PRO A 146 -15.91 -1.43 -2.74
N GLU A 147 -16.16 -2.73 -2.49
CA GLU A 147 -15.41 -3.58 -1.55
C GLU A 147 -14.01 -3.99 -2.04
N GLU A 148 -13.73 -3.87 -3.34
CA GLU A 148 -12.41 -4.12 -3.93
C GLU A 148 -11.50 -2.91 -3.82
N ARG A 149 -12.07 -1.72 -3.60
CA ARG A 149 -11.37 -0.45 -3.48
C ARG A 149 -10.90 -0.23 -2.05
N TRP A 150 -10.24 0.89 -1.82
CA TRP A 150 -9.69 1.22 -0.51
C TRP A 150 -10.75 1.20 0.60
N LEU A 151 -10.43 0.52 1.68
CA LEU A 151 -11.16 0.55 2.94
C LEU A 151 -10.18 0.90 4.08
N PRO A 152 -10.62 1.66 5.11
CA PRO A 152 -9.75 2.04 6.24
C PRO A 152 -9.19 0.88 7.08
N ILE A 153 -9.67 -0.33 6.86
CA ILE A 153 -9.18 -1.57 7.49
C ILE A 153 -7.95 -2.15 6.82
N HIS A 154 -7.61 -1.68 5.60
CA HIS A 154 -6.44 -2.17 4.88
C HIS A 154 -5.15 -1.69 5.54
N THR A 155 -4.19 -2.60 5.61
CA THR A 155 -2.87 -2.39 6.19
C THR A 155 -1.80 -2.37 5.09
N VAL A 156 -0.58 -1.97 5.43
CA VAL A 156 0.56 -2.06 4.51
C VAL A 156 0.76 -3.50 4.04
N GLU A 157 0.59 -4.47 4.94
CA GLU A 157 0.68 -5.89 4.61
C GLU A 157 -0.34 -6.30 3.54
N THR A 158 -1.61 -5.91 3.68
CA THR A 158 -2.65 -6.23 2.67
C THR A 158 -2.38 -5.57 1.32
N ILE A 159 -1.83 -4.35 1.32
CA ILE A 159 -1.37 -3.68 0.09
C ILE A 159 -0.26 -4.50 -0.56
N MET A 160 0.75 -4.92 0.20
CA MET A 160 1.89 -5.66 -0.33
C MET A 160 1.50 -7.03 -0.87
N ILE A 161 0.60 -7.75 -0.18
CA ILE A 161 0.04 -9.01 -0.67
C ILE A 161 -0.68 -8.79 -2.02
N SER A 162 -1.46 -7.72 -2.14
CA SER A 162 -2.15 -7.36 -3.38
C SER A 162 -1.17 -7.05 -4.51
N VAL A 163 -0.06 -6.36 -4.21
CA VAL A 163 0.99 -6.06 -5.19
C VAL A 163 1.72 -7.34 -5.64
N ILE A 164 2.05 -8.24 -4.71
CA ILE A 164 2.67 -9.53 -5.04
C ILE A 164 1.72 -10.36 -5.91
N SER A 165 0.43 -10.41 -5.56
CA SER A 165 -0.59 -11.09 -6.37
C SER A 165 -0.72 -10.50 -7.77
N MET A 166 -0.69 -9.17 -7.90
CA MET A 166 -0.68 -8.46 -9.18
C MET A 166 0.54 -8.84 -10.04
N LEU A 167 1.73 -8.99 -9.44
CA LEU A 167 2.92 -9.42 -10.19
C LEU A 167 2.78 -10.84 -10.72
N ALA A 168 2.09 -11.72 -9.99
CA ALA A 168 1.84 -13.11 -10.40
C ALA A 168 0.74 -13.18 -11.47
N ASP A 169 -0.33 -12.42 -11.31
CA ASP A 169 -1.51 -12.42 -12.20
C ASP A 169 -1.97 -10.99 -12.51
N PRO A 170 -1.48 -10.40 -13.61
CA PRO A 170 -1.85 -9.06 -14.03
C PRO A 170 -3.33 -8.91 -14.39
N ASN A 171 -3.96 -7.82 -13.95
CA ASN A 171 -5.28 -7.43 -14.44
C ASN A 171 -5.19 -6.81 -15.83
N GLY A 172 -5.57 -7.56 -16.85
CA GLY A 172 -5.54 -7.12 -18.24
C GLY A 172 -6.74 -6.27 -18.67
N ASP A 173 -7.82 -6.20 -17.87
CA ASP A 173 -9.06 -5.51 -18.24
C ASP A 173 -8.97 -3.99 -18.01
N SER A 174 -8.20 -3.58 -16.98
CA SER A 174 -7.96 -2.16 -16.69
C SER A 174 -6.45 -1.87 -16.58
N PRO A 175 -5.73 -1.84 -17.72
CA PRO A 175 -4.28 -1.67 -17.71
C PRO A 175 -3.87 -0.21 -17.52
N ALA A 176 -2.87 0.04 -16.67
CA ALA A 176 -2.15 1.31 -16.58
C ALA A 176 -1.12 1.46 -17.72
N ASN A 177 -0.59 0.33 -18.22
CA ASN A 177 0.34 0.26 -19.35
C ASN A 177 -0.26 -0.59 -20.47
N VAL A 178 -0.88 0.08 -21.44
CA VAL A 178 -1.56 -0.56 -22.56
C VAL A 178 -0.61 -1.38 -23.42
N ASP A 179 0.64 -0.92 -23.61
CA ASP A 179 1.64 -1.63 -24.41
C ASP A 179 2.02 -2.97 -23.73
N ALA A 180 2.26 -2.93 -22.41
CA ALA A 180 2.55 -4.13 -21.63
C ALA A 180 1.37 -5.10 -21.60
N ALA A 181 0.14 -4.59 -21.46
CA ALA A 181 -1.07 -5.41 -21.48
C ALA A 181 -1.31 -6.09 -22.85
N LYS A 182 -1.01 -5.38 -23.93
CA LYS A 182 -1.08 -5.94 -25.27
C LYS A 182 -0.08 -7.08 -25.44
N GLU A 183 1.18 -6.85 -25.08
CA GLU A 183 2.23 -7.86 -25.18
C GLU A 183 1.94 -9.06 -24.26
N TRP A 184 1.41 -8.83 -23.05
CA TRP A 184 1.00 -9.88 -22.12
C TRP A 184 -0.05 -10.82 -22.73
N ARG A 185 -1.01 -10.28 -23.49
CA ARG A 185 -2.08 -11.06 -24.14
C ARG A 185 -1.64 -11.75 -25.43
N GLU A 186 -0.84 -11.04 -26.26
CA GLU A 186 -0.52 -11.47 -27.63
C GLU A 186 0.80 -12.22 -27.72
N ASP A 187 1.81 -11.86 -26.92
CA ASP A 187 3.18 -12.40 -26.98
C ASP A 187 3.86 -12.52 -25.62
N ARG A 188 3.15 -13.17 -24.68
CA ARG A 188 3.62 -13.33 -23.30
C ARG A 188 5.01 -13.99 -23.20
N ASN A 189 5.26 -14.99 -24.02
CA ASN A 189 6.51 -15.77 -24.00
C ASN A 189 7.64 -15.19 -24.87
N GLY A 190 7.36 -14.21 -25.71
CA GLY A 190 8.32 -13.54 -26.57
C GLY A 190 8.72 -12.17 -26.05
N GLU A 191 8.13 -11.11 -26.63
CA GLU A 191 8.55 -9.74 -26.33
C GLU A 191 8.30 -9.33 -24.89
N PHE A 192 7.12 -9.69 -24.32
CA PHE A 192 6.82 -9.38 -22.93
C PHE A 192 7.87 -10.00 -21.98
N LYS A 193 8.09 -11.31 -22.10
CA LYS A 193 9.09 -12.03 -21.27
C LYS A 193 10.48 -11.43 -21.42
N ARG A 194 10.89 -11.04 -22.62
CA ARG A 194 12.20 -10.43 -22.90
C ARG A 194 12.37 -9.11 -22.16
N LYS A 195 11.34 -8.26 -22.17
CA LYS A 195 11.33 -6.95 -21.48
C LYS A 195 11.35 -7.13 -19.98
N VAL A 196 10.52 -8.03 -19.45
CA VAL A 196 10.52 -8.35 -18.00
C VAL A 196 11.89 -8.87 -17.55
N ALA A 197 12.48 -9.82 -18.27
CA ALA A 197 13.80 -10.35 -17.94
C ALA A 197 14.90 -9.27 -17.93
N ARG A 198 14.79 -8.25 -18.80
CA ARG A 198 15.70 -7.09 -18.77
C ARG A 198 15.49 -6.27 -17.49
N CYS A 199 14.24 -6.02 -17.09
CA CYS A 199 13.94 -5.30 -15.86
C CYS A 199 14.43 -6.08 -14.63
N VAL A 200 14.21 -7.39 -14.57
CA VAL A 200 14.70 -8.28 -13.48
C VAL A 200 16.22 -8.19 -13.36
N ARG A 201 16.98 -8.35 -14.45
CA ARG A 201 18.44 -8.23 -14.42
C ARG A 201 18.89 -6.86 -13.92
N LYS A 202 18.29 -5.79 -14.47
CA LYS A 202 18.60 -4.41 -14.06
C LYS A 202 18.30 -4.17 -12.59
N SER A 203 17.19 -4.73 -12.06
CA SER A 203 16.82 -4.61 -10.65
C SER A 203 17.85 -5.26 -9.73
N GLN A 204 18.44 -6.39 -10.14
CA GLN A 204 19.49 -7.06 -9.38
C GLN A 204 20.80 -6.26 -9.37
N GLU A 205 21.15 -5.59 -10.47
CA GLU A 205 22.34 -4.75 -10.58
C GLU A 205 22.23 -3.52 -9.64
N THR A 206 21.04 -2.92 -9.51
CA THR A 206 20.80 -1.70 -8.71
C THR A 206 20.29 -1.98 -7.27
N ALA A 207 20.07 -3.23 -6.90
CA ALA A 207 19.56 -3.58 -5.57
C ALA A 207 20.52 -3.22 -4.42
N PHE A 208 21.81 -3.14 -4.71
CA PHE A 208 22.89 -2.94 -3.72
C PHE A 208 23.58 -1.56 -3.84
N GLU A 209 23.06 -0.68 -4.69
CA GLU A 209 23.46 0.72 -4.76
C GLU A 209 22.59 1.59 -3.82
#